data_e4141ba78ec2e6377e36e6c17eb4f7dd
#
_entry.id   e4141ba78ec2e6377e36e6c17eb4f7dd
#
_cell.length_a   1.000
_cell.length_b   1.000
_cell.length_c   1.000
_cell.angle_alpha   90.00
_cell.angle_beta   90.00
_cell.angle_gamma   90.00
#
_symmetry.space_group_name_H-M   'P 1'
#
loop_
_entity.id
_entity.type
_entity.pdbx_description
1 polymer ?
#
loop_
_entity_poly.entity_id
_entity_poly.type
_entity_poly.pdbx_seq_one_letter_code
_entity_poly.pdbx_strand_id
1 'polypeptide(L)'
;MPKQEGQKSKLLALLHIFEQQTDEEHLLNVPQLVELLARQGILCERKSVYSDIDALNALGYDIRLRRGRSGGYWMATRPFELAELKLLVDAVQSSRVISKASSDKLIHKLEGLASQYEGSQLQRQVYVDGRPKSANKELPYSVDALFTAINTGRMVRFRYKKAGRPTPYTISPWQMAWENGCYYLIAYQDEKEPVGIRHYRVDKMAGVTVLDEPRRGKEQFADLDLPAYLKKHFQMFGGPEYRVTLRCTSDLESAMRERFGASPIFVPEGKEHFHFDVPVCVSDQFYGWVCGFGGKIEVVSPAEVRDGLRALNERLVKMHQ
;
A
#
# COMPACT_ATOMS: atom_id res chain seq x y z
N MET A 1 -44.96 29.12 -3.30
CA MET A 1 -44.08 28.34 -2.40
C MET A 1 -42.69 28.14 -2.98
N PRO A 2 -41.75 29.10 -2.84
CA PRO A 2 -40.35 28.90 -3.24
C PRO A 2 -39.38 28.62 -2.06
N LYS A 3 -39.92 28.40 -0.84
CA LYS A 3 -39.04 28.33 0.38
C LYS A 3 -38.27 27.03 0.59
N GLN A 4 -38.56 25.94 -0.08
CA GLN A 4 -37.91 24.64 0.22
C GLN A 4 -36.60 24.38 -0.55
N GLU A 5 -36.44 24.88 -1.77
CA GLU A 5 -35.20 24.65 -2.54
C GLU A 5 -33.99 25.42 -1.96
N GLY A 6 -34.22 26.67 -1.54
CA GLY A 6 -33.13 27.48 -0.92
C GLY A 6 -32.68 26.99 0.44
N GLN A 7 -33.52 26.29 1.23
CA GLN A 7 -33.13 25.77 2.55
C GLN A 7 -32.20 24.55 2.45
N LYS A 8 -32.44 23.63 1.52
CA LYS A 8 -31.58 22.45 1.32
C LYS A 8 -30.19 22.86 0.83
N SER A 9 -30.12 23.77 -0.14
CA SER A 9 -28.85 24.32 -0.65
C SER A 9 -28.07 25.06 0.44
N LYS A 10 -28.76 25.79 1.33
CA LYS A 10 -28.15 26.51 2.45
C LYS A 10 -27.48 25.57 3.44
N LEU A 11 -28.16 24.49 3.84
CA LEU A 11 -27.63 23.52 4.80
C LEU A 11 -26.35 22.84 4.28
N LEU A 12 -26.35 22.44 3.00
CA LEU A 12 -25.20 21.86 2.33
C LEU A 12 -24.05 22.85 2.18
N ALA A 13 -24.36 24.10 1.83
CA ALA A 13 -23.36 25.16 1.71
C ALA A 13 -22.73 25.48 3.09
N LEU A 14 -23.55 25.53 4.15
CA LEU A 14 -23.06 25.72 5.53
C LEU A 14 -22.18 24.57 5.99
N LEU A 15 -22.57 23.33 5.72
CA LEU A 15 -21.74 22.15 6.00
C LEU A 15 -20.40 22.25 5.29
N HIS A 16 -20.40 22.57 3.99
CA HIS A 16 -19.15 22.72 3.22
C HIS A 16 -18.26 23.85 3.75
N ILE A 17 -18.83 24.95 4.24
CA ILE A 17 -18.05 26.01 4.91
C ILE A 17 -17.39 25.46 6.16
N PHE A 18 -18.10 24.69 6.99
CA PHE A 18 -17.52 24.07 8.19
C PHE A 18 -16.42 23.06 7.84
N GLU A 19 -16.63 22.24 6.83
CA GLU A 19 -15.64 21.25 6.38
C GLU A 19 -14.35 21.90 5.88
N GLN A 20 -14.46 22.99 5.11
CA GLN A 20 -13.31 23.57 4.42
C GLN A 20 -12.65 24.73 5.17
N GLN A 21 -13.42 25.52 5.91
CA GLN A 21 -12.93 26.80 6.43
C GLN A 21 -12.88 26.87 7.95
N THR A 22 -13.06 25.75 8.65
CA THR A 22 -12.95 25.72 10.11
C THR A 22 -12.09 24.57 10.61
N ASP A 23 -11.44 24.77 11.72
CA ASP A 23 -10.75 23.79 12.57
C ASP A 23 -10.62 24.34 14.00
N GLU A 24 -9.86 23.70 14.89
CA GLU A 24 -9.71 24.13 16.28
C GLU A 24 -9.07 25.52 16.43
N GLU A 25 -8.28 25.97 15.45
CA GLU A 25 -7.61 27.28 15.45
C GLU A 25 -8.39 28.32 14.64
N HIS A 26 -9.18 27.88 13.65
CA HIS A 26 -9.91 28.73 12.72
C HIS A 26 -11.41 28.61 12.91
N LEU A 27 -11.95 29.47 13.77
CA LEU A 27 -13.37 29.50 14.12
C LEU A 27 -14.11 30.57 13.31
N LEU A 28 -15.36 30.31 12.99
CA LEU A 28 -16.23 31.25 12.31
C LEU A 28 -17.40 31.66 13.22
N ASN A 29 -17.58 32.96 13.42
CA ASN A 29 -18.77 33.47 14.10
C ASN A 29 -19.97 33.54 13.14
N VAL A 30 -21.19 33.69 13.69
CA VAL A 30 -22.41 33.69 12.87
C VAL A 30 -22.44 34.82 11.82
N PRO A 31 -22.00 36.06 12.10
CA PRO A 31 -21.87 37.07 11.06
C PRO A 31 -20.98 36.65 9.88
N GLN A 32 -19.84 36.02 10.17
CA GLN A 32 -18.95 35.52 9.11
C GLN A 32 -19.60 34.40 8.31
N LEU A 33 -20.32 33.45 8.96
CA LEU A 33 -21.07 32.40 8.28
C LEU A 33 -22.13 32.98 7.35
N VAL A 34 -22.90 34.01 7.80
CA VAL A 34 -23.90 34.70 6.97
C VAL A 34 -23.24 35.37 5.75
N GLU A 35 -22.09 36.02 5.96
CA GLU A 35 -21.36 36.64 4.85
C GLU A 35 -20.84 35.63 3.85
N LEU A 36 -20.29 34.49 4.28
CA LEU A 36 -19.82 33.42 3.40
C LEU A 36 -20.95 32.78 2.60
N LEU A 37 -22.11 32.57 3.23
CA LEU A 37 -23.31 32.12 2.53
C LEU A 37 -23.79 33.13 1.49
N ALA A 38 -23.80 34.41 1.84
CA ALA A 38 -24.17 35.49 0.93
C ALA A 38 -23.25 35.58 -0.30
N ARG A 39 -21.93 35.35 -0.13
CA ARG A 39 -20.97 35.27 -1.25
C ARG A 39 -21.28 34.11 -2.22
N GLN A 40 -21.95 33.05 -1.73
CA GLN A 40 -22.45 31.94 -2.56
C GLN A 40 -23.87 32.18 -3.10
N GLY A 41 -24.42 33.40 -2.96
CA GLY A 41 -25.76 33.77 -3.41
C GLY A 41 -26.88 33.29 -2.47
N ILE A 42 -26.57 32.87 -1.25
CA ILE A 42 -27.53 32.38 -0.27
C ILE A 42 -27.75 33.40 0.81
N LEU A 43 -28.84 34.14 0.71
CA LEU A 43 -29.23 35.13 1.71
C LEU A 43 -29.98 34.46 2.87
N CYS A 44 -29.54 34.71 4.10
CA CYS A 44 -30.15 34.13 5.30
C CYS A 44 -30.03 35.05 6.53
N GLU A 45 -30.91 34.85 7.48
CA GLU A 45 -30.89 35.51 8.78
C GLU A 45 -30.04 34.72 9.77
N ARG A 46 -29.45 35.44 10.77
CA ARG A 46 -28.66 34.83 11.86
C ARG A 46 -29.39 33.71 12.59
N LYS A 47 -30.70 33.88 12.89
CA LYS A 47 -31.50 32.88 13.58
C LYS A 47 -31.58 31.56 12.81
N SER A 48 -31.63 31.62 11.49
CA SER A 48 -31.72 30.43 10.67
C SER A 48 -30.39 29.66 10.61
N VAL A 49 -29.22 30.34 10.78
CA VAL A 49 -27.90 29.68 10.87
C VAL A 49 -27.79 28.84 12.17
N TYR A 50 -28.29 29.38 13.29
CA TYR A 50 -28.33 28.58 14.54
C TYR A 50 -29.14 27.29 14.37
N SER A 51 -30.36 27.40 13.79
CA SER A 51 -31.19 26.23 13.54
C SER A 51 -30.55 25.22 12.59
N ASP A 52 -29.79 25.68 11.60
CA ASP A 52 -29.07 24.80 10.68
C ASP A 52 -27.89 24.11 11.38
N ILE A 53 -27.17 24.78 12.26
CA ILE A 53 -26.10 24.18 13.10
C ILE A 53 -26.69 23.08 13.99
N ASP A 54 -27.82 23.36 14.65
CA ASP A 54 -28.53 22.37 15.47
C ASP A 54 -28.97 21.16 14.63
N ALA A 55 -29.46 21.41 13.42
CA ALA A 55 -29.84 20.35 12.48
C ALA A 55 -28.64 19.50 12.04
N LEU A 56 -27.48 20.13 11.73
CA LEU A 56 -26.27 19.41 11.38
C LEU A 56 -25.77 18.53 12.56
N ASN A 57 -25.78 19.08 13.77
CA ASN A 57 -25.41 18.32 14.98
C ASN A 57 -26.39 17.15 15.22
N ALA A 58 -27.69 17.35 14.97
CA ALA A 58 -28.68 16.26 15.07
C ALA A 58 -28.45 15.15 14.02
N LEU A 59 -27.82 15.48 12.89
CA LEU A 59 -27.42 14.54 11.83
C LEU A 59 -26.08 13.84 12.12
N GLY A 60 -25.43 14.17 13.24
CA GLY A 60 -24.18 13.52 13.66
C GLY A 60 -22.89 14.29 13.33
N TYR A 61 -22.98 15.50 12.80
CA TYR A 61 -21.83 16.37 12.66
C TYR A 61 -21.47 16.99 14.02
N ASP A 62 -20.20 17.09 14.36
CA ASP A 62 -19.73 17.64 15.64
C ASP A 62 -19.30 19.09 15.46
N ILE A 63 -20.29 20.00 15.35
CA ILE A 63 -20.05 21.44 15.26
C ILE A 63 -20.12 22.04 16.65
N ARG A 64 -18.98 22.50 17.18
CA ARG A 64 -18.82 23.04 18.54
C ARG A 64 -18.76 24.55 18.53
N LEU A 65 -19.10 25.13 19.67
CA LEU A 65 -19.02 26.58 19.94
C LEU A 65 -17.95 26.84 21.00
N ARG A 66 -16.96 27.66 20.65
CA ARG A 66 -16.06 28.30 21.62
C ARG A 66 -16.60 29.68 21.94
N ARG A 67 -16.86 29.96 23.23
CA ARG A 67 -17.32 31.28 23.68
C ARG A 67 -16.12 32.20 23.90
N GLY A 68 -16.34 33.53 23.79
CA GLY A 68 -15.33 34.54 24.06
C GLY A 68 -15.18 35.56 22.95
N ARG A 69 -14.26 36.52 23.12
CA ARG A 69 -14.04 37.62 22.16
C ARG A 69 -13.59 37.11 20.76
N SER A 70 -12.85 36.04 20.72
CA SER A 70 -12.40 35.35 19.49
C SER A 70 -13.15 34.06 19.28
N GLY A 71 -14.36 33.89 19.85
CA GLY A 71 -15.14 32.67 19.77
C GLY A 71 -15.86 32.53 18.45
N GLY A 72 -16.26 31.29 18.17
CA GLY A 72 -16.97 30.91 16.94
C GLY A 72 -17.26 29.45 16.91
N TYR A 73 -17.84 29.02 15.82
CA TYR A 73 -18.14 27.62 15.55
C TYR A 73 -17.05 26.99 14.69
N TRP A 74 -16.80 25.68 14.91
CA TRP A 74 -15.92 24.88 14.09
C TRP A 74 -16.38 23.42 14.05
N MET A 75 -15.99 22.71 13.02
CA MET A 75 -16.17 21.27 12.93
C MET A 75 -15.07 20.56 13.72
N ALA A 76 -15.45 19.96 14.86
CA ALA A 76 -14.49 19.37 15.79
C ALA A 76 -14.06 17.95 15.41
N THR A 77 -14.94 17.16 14.79
CA THR A 77 -14.66 15.79 14.39
C THR A 77 -14.77 15.64 12.87
N ARG A 78 -13.78 15.00 12.28
CA ARG A 78 -13.70 14.69 10.84
C ARG A 78 -13.55 13.19 10.66
N PRO A 79 -13.84 12.65 9.45
CA PRO A 79 -13.63 11.22 9.16
C PRO A 79 -12.19 10.74 9.38
N PHE A 80 -11.21 11.65 9.25
CA PHE A 80 -9.80 11.39 9.50
C PHE A 80 -9.22 12.52 10.36
N GLU A 81 -8.34 12.13 11.30
CA GLU A 81 -7.48 13.08 12.01
C GLU A 81 -6.34 13.56 11.10
N LEU A 82 -5.81 14.75 11.36
CA LEU A 82 -4.69 15.30 10.58
C LEU A 82 -3.46 14.37 10.58
N ALA A 83 -3.18 13.69 11.70
CA ALA A 83 -2.10 12.72 11.80
C ALA A 83 -2.31 11.51 10.87
N GLU A 84 -3.55 11.01 10.77
CA GLU A 84 -3.90 9.90 9.87
C GLU A 84 -3.77 10.33 8.40
N LEU A 85 -4.22 11.53 8.06
CA LEU A 85 -4.05 12.09 6.71
C LEU A 85 -2.58 12.23 6.33
N LYS A 86 -1.70 12.66 7.27
CA LYS A 86 -0.25 12.71 7.05
C LYS A 86 0.31 11.34 6.70
N LEU A 87 -0.06 10.29 7.45
CA LEU A 87 0.36 8.90 7.16
C LEU A 87 -0.13 8.42 5.78
N LEU A 88 -1.37 8.75 5.39
CA LEU A 88 -1.91 8.42 4.08
C LEU A 88 -1.17 9.13 2.95
N VAL A 89 -0.87 10.41 3.12
CA VAL A 89 -0.07 11.19 2.16
C VAL A 89 1.33 10.60 1.99
N ASP A 90 1.99 10.25 3.10
CA ASP A 90 3.32 9.62 3.08
C ASP A 90 3.29 8.25 2.38
N ALA A 91 2.27 7.44 2.63
CA ALA A 91 2.07 6.16 1.94
C ALA A 91 1.89 6.34 0.43
N VAL A 92 1.12 7.33 -0.01
CA VAL A 92 0.93 7.66 -1.43
C VAL A 92 2.23 8.19 -2.05
N GLN A 93 2.96 9.06 -1.34
CA GLN A 93 4.23 9.61 -1.82
C GLN A 93 5.32 8.55 -1.95
N SER A 94 5.46 7.68 -0.96
CA SER A 94 6.47 6.61 -0.95
C SER A 94 6.17 5.46 -1.90
N SER A 95 4.92 5.34 -2.35
CA SER A 95 4.49 4.27 -3.26
C SER A 95 5.22 4.34 -4.61
N ARG A 96 5.91 3.24 -4.97
CA ARG A 96 6.59 3.08 -6.26
C ARG A 96 5.64 2.76 -7.40
N VAL A 97 4.49 2.17 -7.06
CA VAL A 97 3.53 1.67 -8.06
C VAL A 97 2.60 2.76 -8.58
N ILE A 98 2.49 3.88 -7.86
CA ILE A 98 1.66 5.02 -8.26
C ILE A 98 2.54 6.02 -9.03
N SER A 99 2.11 6.44 -10.23
CA SER A 99 2.84 7.46 -10.99
C SER A 99 2.85 8.80 -10.25
N LYS A 100 3.83 9.67 -10.55
CA LYS A 100 3.91 10.99 -9.92
C LYS A 100 2.60 11.77 -10.09
N ALA A 101 2.07 11.86 -11.31
CA ALA A 101 0.83 12.58 -11.59
C ALA A 101 -0.39 11.98 -10.84
N SER A 102 -0.44 10.66 -10.67
CA SER A 102 -1.51 10.01 -9.90
C SER A 102 -1.34 10.23 -8.40
N SER A 103 -0.10 10.26 -7.89
CA SER A 103 0.17 10.60 -6.50
C SER A 103 -0.27 12.02 -6.19
N ASP A 104 0.11 13.00 -7.01
CA ASP A 104 -0.27 14.41 -6.83
C ASP A 104 -1.81 14.57 -6.80
N LYS A 105 -2.53 13.86 -7.69
CA LYS A 105 -4.00 13.87 -7.69
C LYS A 105 -4.61 13.24 -6.44
N LEU A 106 -4.05 12.13 -5.94
CA LEU A 106 -4.53 11.47 -4.73
C LEU A 106 -4.27 12.33 -3.49
N ILE A 107 -3.08 12.93 -3.40
CA ILE A 107 -2.73 13.82 -2.30
C ILE A 107 -3.69 15.02 -2.26
N HIS A 108 -3.96 15.64 -3.41
CA HIS A 108 -4.94 16.73 -3.48
C HIS A 108 -6.34 16.33 -3.01
N LYS A 109 -6.77 15.09 -3.28
CA LYS A 109 -8.04 14.57 -2.73
C LYS A 109 -7.98 14.37 -1.22
N LEU A 110 -6.86 13.90 -0.68
CA LEU A 110 -6.65 13.74 0.76
C LEU A 110 -6.62 15.11 1.47
N GLU A 111 -5.98 16.12 0.88
CA GLU A 111 -5.99 17.49 1.37
C GLU A 111 -7.42 18.04 1.53
N GLY A 112 -8.33 17.70 0.61
CA GLY A 112 -9.74 18.08 0.65
C GLY A 112 -10.57 17.43 1.78
N LEU A 113 -10.02 16.44 2.50
CA LEU A 113 -10.66 15.83 3.69
C LEU A 113 -10.34 16.59 5.00
N ALA A 114 -9.41 17.53 4.97
CA ALA A 114 -9.07 18.42 6.07
C ALA A 114 -9.60 19.85 5.82
N SER A 115 -9.45 20.75 6.79
CA SER A 115 -9.66 22.17 6.53
C SER A 115 -8.62 22.70 5.50
N GLN A 116 -8.91 23.81 4.83
CA GLN A 116 -7.94 24.45 3.93
C GLN A 116 -6.62 24.82 4.63
N TYR A 117 -6.65 25.07 5.94
CA TYR A 117 -5.50 25.42 6.77
C TYR A 117 -4.68 24.18 7.12
N GLU A 118 -5.33 23.10 7.56
CA GLU A 118 -4.69 21.82 7.85
C GLU A 118 -4.22 21.14 6.58
N GLY A 119 -5.00 21.17 5.49
CA GLY A 119 -4.65 20.62 4.18
C GLY A 119 -3.33 21.19 3.64
N SER A 120 -3.09 22.49 3.87
CA SER A 120 -1.80 23.12 3.49
C SER A 120 -0.59 22.53 4.23
N GLN A 121 -0.78 21.99 5.44
CA GLN A 121 0.26 21.34 6.23
C GLN A 121 0.57 19.90 5.76
N LEU A 122 -0.31 19.29 4.95
CA LEU A 122 -0.10 17.94 4.40
C LEU A 122 0.94 17.92 3.29
N GLN A 123 1.34 19.09 2.77
CA GLN A 123 2.28 19.19 1.67
C GLN A 123 3.72 18.93 2.12
N ARG A 124 4.31 17.84 1.61
CA ARG A 124 5.76 17.57 1.50
C ARG A 124 6.60 17.66 2.78
N GLN A 125 6.18 16.99 3.84
CA GLN A 125 7.02 16.89 5.04
C GLN A 125 8.02 15.72 4.98
N VAL A 126 7.75 14.67 4.20
CA VAL A 126 8.64 13.52 4.05
C VAL A 126 9.38 13.60 2.71
N TYR A 127 10.72 13.63 2.79
CA TYR A 127 11.56 13.48 1.60
C TYR A 127 11.54 12.01 1.18
N VAL A 128 10.88 11.73 0.07
CA VAL A 128 10.96 10.42 -0.58
C VAL A 128 12.14 10.46 -1.54
N ASP A 129 13.17 9.65 -1.22
CA ASP A 129 14.31 9.45 -2.12
C ASP A 129 13.82 9.19 -3.54
N GLY A 130 14.45 9.85 -4.53
CA GLY A 130 14.05 9.94 -5.94
C GLY A 130 13.97 8.61 -6.69
N ARG A 131 13.42 7.57 -6.04
CA ARG A 131 13.18 6.27 -6.67
C ARG A 131 12.20 6.42 -7.82
N PRO A 132 12.52 5.89 -9.01
CA PRO A 132 11.64 6.02 -10.16
C PRO A 132 10.27 5.39 -9.85
N LYS A 133 9.24 6.24 -9.89
CA LYS A 133 7.85 5.79 -9.81
C LYS A 133 7.45 5.07 -11.09
N SER A 134 6.50 4.16 -11.01
CA SER A 134 5.98 3.45 -12.17
C SER A 134 5.49 4.43 -13.24
N ALA A 135 5.87 4.21 -14.48
CA ALA A 135 5.31 4.90 -15.63
C ALA A 135 3.97 4.28 -16.10
N ASN A 136 3.56 3.16 -15.50
CA ASN A 136 2.37 2.42 -15.89
C ASN A 136 1.10 3.10 -15.32
N LYS A 137 0.40 3.85 -16.18
CA LYS A 137 -0.86 4.51 -15.83
C LYS A 137 -2.04 3.53 -15.70
N GLU A 138 -1.91 2.32 -16.27
CA GLU A 138 -2.94 1.27 -16.23
C GLU A 138 -2.91 0.46 -14.94
N LEU A 139 -1.91 0.65 -14.08
CA LEU A 139 -1.69 -0.17 -12.90
C LEU A 139 -2.93 -0.27 -11.97
N PRO A 140 -3.64 0.82 -11.60
CA PRO A 140 -4.84 0.72 -10.77
C PRO A 140 -5.93 -0.17 -11.40
N TYR A 141 -6.13 -0.03 -12.70
CA TYR A 141 -7.12 -0.83 -13.45
C TYR A 141 -6.68 -2.28 -13.60
N SER A 142 -5.37 -2.51 -13.78
CA SER A 142 -4.81 -3.87 -13.79
C SER A 142 -5.00 -4.58 -12.46
N VAL A 143 -4.78 -3.88 -11.34
CA VAL A 143 -5.01 -4.40 -9.99
C VAL A 143 -6.49 -4.74 -9.79
N ASP A 144 -7.40 -3.86 -10.16
CA ASP A 144 -8.85 -4.05 -10.04
C ASP A 144 -9.34 -5.24 -10.89
N ALA A 145 -8.89 -5.35 -12.14
CA ALA A 145 -9.21 -6.47 -13.03
C ALA A 145 -8.68 -7.81 -12.46
N LEU A 146 -7.48 -7.83 -11.85
CA LEU A 146 -6.93 -9.02 -11.22
C LEU A 146 -7.72 -9.43 -9.98
N PHE A 147 -8.12 -8.50 -9.12
CA PHE A 147 -9.00 -8.80 -7.99
C PHE A 147 -10.35 -9.34 -8.46
N THR A 148 -10.93 -8.74 -9.49
CA THR A 148 -12.17 -9.24 -10.10
C THR A 148 -12.02 -10.68 -10.60
N ALA A 149 -10.93 -10.97 -11.33
CA ALA A 149 -10.69 -12.32 -11.86
C ALA A 149 -10.46 -13.35 -10.74
N ILE A 150 -9.74 -12.98 -9.67
CA ILE A 150 -9.52 -13.85 -8.50
C ILE A 150 -10.85 -14.16 -7.81
N ASN A 151 -11.67 -13.13 -7.55
CA ASN A 151 -12.96 -13.26 -6.86
C ASN A 151 -13.98 -14.07 -7.67
N THR A 152 -13.97 -13.91 -8.99
CA THR A 152 -14.90 -14.61 -9.90
C THR A 152 -14.37 -15.98 -10.38
N GLY A 153 -13.14 -16.32 -10.02
CA GLY A 153 -12.52 -17.59 -10.43
C GLY A 153 -12.29 -17.69 -11.94
N ARG A 154 -11.92 -16.59 -12.59
CA ARG A 154 -11.71 -16.51 -14.04
C ARG A 154 -10.25 -16.40 -14.40
N MET A 155 -9.92 -16.84 -15.64
CA MET A 155 -8.60 -16.62 -16.23
C MET A 155 -8.40 -15.17 -16.64
N VAL A 156 -7.14 -14.75 -16.79
CA VAL A 156 -6.77 -13.43 -17.30
C VAL A 156 -5.81 -13.52 -18.46
N ARG A 157 -5.91 -12.56 -19.37
CA ARG A 157 -4.95 -12.35 -20.44
C ARG A 157 -4.32 -10.96 -20.31
N PHE A 158 -3.02 -10.86 -20.51
CA PHE A 158 -2.26 -9.62 -20.50
C PHE A 158 -0.99 -9.73 -21.34
N ARG A 159 -0.35 -8.60 -21.61
CA ARG A 159 1.00 -8.53 -22.17
C ARG A 159 1.98 -8.25 -21.02
N TYR A 160 3.02 -9.06 -20.90
CA TYR A 160 4.04 -8.92 -19.87
C TYR A 160 5.37 -8.46 -20.46
N LYS A 161 5.92 -7.37 -19.92
CA LYS A 161 7.20 -6.81 -20.37
C LYS A 161 8.36 -7.60 -19.74
N LYS A 162 8.96 -8.49 -20.51
CA LYS A 162 10.16 -9.24 -20.16
C LYS A 162 11.28 -8.94 -21.18
N ALA A 163 12.49 -8.59 -20.68
CA ALA A 163 13.65 -8.27 -21.54
C ALA A 163 13.35 -7.26 -22.68
N GLY A 164 12.53 -6.26 -22.39
CA GLY A 164 12.20 -5.19 -23.31
C GLY A 164 11.04 -5.48 -24.29
N ARG A 165 10.62 -6.73 -24.49
CA ARG A 165 9.53 -7.09 -25.42
C ARG A 165 8.26 -7.51 -24.65
N PRO A 166 7.07 -6.97 -24.99
CA PRO A 166 5.80 -7.42 -24.43
C PRO A 166 5.45 -8.81 -24.99
N THR A 167 5.33 -9.79 -24.12
CA THR A 167 4.90 -11.16 -24.46
C THR A 167 3.49 -11.40 -23.93
N PRO A 168 2.56 -11.98 -24.74
CA PRO A 168 1.23 -12.32 -24.29
C PRO A 168 1.25 -13.52 -23.34
N TYR A 169 0.41 -13.46 -22.30
CA TYR A 169 0.17 -14.52 -21.33
C TYR A 169 -1.32 -14.67 -21.11
N THR A 170 -1.77 -15.92 -21.03
CA THR A 170 -3.09 -16.31 -20.50
C THR A 170 -2.82 -17.21 -19.30
N ILE A 171 -3.32 -16.85 -18.14
CA ILE A 171 -3.00 -17.51 -16.86
C ILE A 171 -4.20 -17.54 -15.93
N SER A 172 -4.10 -18.40 -14.93
CA SER A 172 -5.10 -18.56 -13.86
C SER A 172 -4.65 -17.79 -12.61
N PRO A 173 -5.26 -16.62 -12.30
CA PRO A 173 -4.88 -15.80 -11.14
C PRO A 173 -5.43 -16.43 -9.85
N TRP A 174 -4.61 -16.49 -8.80
CA TRP A 174 -5.00 -17.08 -7.53
C TRP A 174 -4.92 -16.11 -6.36
N GLN A 175 -3.80 -15.42 -6.21
CA GLN A 175 -3.56 -14.52 -5.09
C GLN A 175 -2.79 -13.27 -5.53
N MET A 176 -3.01 -12.19 -4.80
CA MET A 176 -2.20 -10.98 -4.89
C MET A 176 -1.30 -10.88 -3.66
N ALA A 177 -0.05 -10.52 -3.85
CA ALA A 177 0.90 -10.26 -2.79
C ALA A 177 1.48 -8.85 -2.95
N TRP A 178 1.79 -8.22 -1.80
CA TRP A 178 2.52 -6.96 -1.74
C TRP A 178 3.92 -7.23 -1.19
N GLU A 179 4.94 -7.00 -2.00
CA GLU A 179 6.33 -7.24 -1.62
C GLU A 179 7.24 -6.14 -2.16
N ASN A 180 8.07 -5.55 -1.28
CA ASN A 180 9.02 -4.50 -1.64
C ASN A 180 8.43 -3.31 -2.41
N GLY A 181 7.20 -2.90 -2.03
CA GLY A 181 6.51 -1.78 -2.66
C GLY A 181 5.95 -2.08 -4.06
N CYS A 182 5.74 -3.36 -4.41
CA CYS A 182 5.16 -3.80 -5.67
C CYS A 182 4.04 -4.83 -5.45
N TYR A 183 3.03 -4.79 -6.31
CA TYR A 183 2.06 -5.87 -6.42
C TYR A 183 2.62 -7.02 -7.24
N TYR A 184 2.47 -8.21 -6.72
CA TYR A 184 2.74 -9.47 -7.40
C TYR A 184 1.46 -10.28 -7.54
N LEU A 185 1.22 -10.80 -8.71
CA LEU A 185 0.22 -11.83 -8.95
C LEU A 185 0.87 -13.19 -8.79
N ILE A 186 0.32 -14.02 -7.91
CA ILE A 186 0.63 -15.45 -7.80
C ILE A 186 -0.42 -16.19 -8.62
N ALA A 187 0.02 -16.88 -9.65
CA ALA A 187 -0.86 -17.49 -10.64
C ALA A 187 -0.39 -18.88 -11.04
N TYR A 188 -1.30 -19.70 -11.53
CA TYR A 188 -0.99 -20.97 -12.17
C TYR A 188 -0.86 -20.74 -13.68
N GLN A 189 0.20 -21.30 -14.24
CA GLN A 189 0.48 -21.29 -15.68
C GLN A 189 0.60 -22.72 -16.19
N ASP A 190 -0.16 -23.06 -17.22
CA ASP A 190 -0.16 -24.37 -17.88
C ASP A 190 0.10 -24.29 -19.40
N GLU A 191 0.03 -23.11 -20.01
CA GLU A 191 0.23 -22.94 -21.46
C GLU A 191 1.70 -22.84 -21.88
N LYS A 192 2.59 -22.48 -20.95
CA LYS A 192 4.04 -22.28 -21.23
C LYS A 192 4.90 -22.93 -20.17
N GLU A 193 5.98 -23.55 -20.61
CA GLU A 193 6.98 -24.07 -19.70
C GLU A 193 7.77 -22.94 -18.98
N PRO A 194 8.14 -23.18 -17.73
CA PRO A 194 7.75 -24.31 -16.91
C PRO A 194 6.33 -24.15 -16.35
N VAL A 195 5.55 -25.22 -16.39
CA VAL A 195 4.20 -25.31 -15.82
C VAL A 195 4.23 -25.16 -14.30
N GLY A 196 3.20 -24.57 -13.70
CA GLY A 196 3.05 -24.46 -12.25
C GLY A 196 2.85 -23.03 -11.75
N ILE A 197 3.13 -22.81 -10.45
CA ILE A 197 2.98 -21.52 -9.80
C ILE A 197 4.02 -20.53 -10.32
N ARG A 198 3.58 -19.35 -10.72
CA ARG A 198 4.40 -18.25 -11.23
C ARG A 198 4.07 -16.94 -10.56
N HIS A 199 5.07 -16.08 -10.48
CA HIS A 199 4.94 -14.74 -9.94
C HIS A 199 5.10 -13.71 -11.05
N TYR A 200 4.15 -12.79 -11.12
CA TYR A 200 4.17 -11.70 -12.10
C TYR A 200 4.06 -10.36 -11.40
N ARG A 201 4.98 -9.45 -11.65
CA ARG A 201 4.87 -8.07 -11.19
C ARG A 201 3.78 -7.36 -11.98
N VAL A 202 2.80 -6.80 -11.27
CA VAL A 202 1.62 -6.18 -11.91
C VAL A 202 1.99 -4.88 -12.65
N ASP A 203 2.98 -4.14 -12.17
CA ASP A 203 3.48 -2.94 -12.83
C ASP A 203 4.12 -3.19 -14.22
N LYS A 204 4.49 -4.46 -14.51
CA LYS A 204 5.01 -4.91 -15.82
C LYS A 204 3.92 -5.46 -16.76
N MET A 205 2.67 -5.49 -16.31
CA MET A 205 1.53 -5.93 -17.12
C MET A 205 0.93 -4.75 -17.88
N ALA A 206 0.38 -5.05 -19.05
CA ALA A 206 -0.39 -4.11 -19.86
C ALA A 206 -1.59 -4.82 -20.49
N GLY A 207 -2.74 -4.13 -20.53
CA GLY A 207 -3.97 -4.63 -21.15
C GLY A 207 -4.50 -5.87 -20.43
N VAL A 208 -4.63 -5.84 -19.10
CA VAL A 208 -5.19 -6.95 -18.32
C VAL A 208 -6.67 -7.07 -18.64
N THR A 209 -7.08 -8.25 -19.10
CA THR A 209 -8.48 -8.55 -19.46
C THR A 209 -8.90 -9.83 -18.75
N VAL A 210 -10.02 -9.79 -18.05
CA VAL A 210 -10.69 -10.96 -17.47
C VAL A 210 -11.36 -11.74 -18.58
N LEU A 211 -11.18 -13.05 -18.59
CA LEU A 211 -11.76 -13.96 -19.57
C LEU A 211 -12.99 -14.69 -18.98
N ASP A 212 -13.79 -15.29 -19.84
CA ASP A 212 -14.95 -16.08 -19.40
C ASP A 212 -14.56 -17.49 -18.96
N GLU A 213 -13.34 -17.94 -19.29
CA GLU A 213 -12.84 -19.26 -18.93
C GLU A 213 -12.57 -19.35 -17.42
N PRO A 214 -12.95 -20.48 -16.78
CA PRO A 214 -12.68 -20.72 -15.38
C PRO A 214 -11.16 -20.90 -15.15
N ARG A 215 -10.66 -20.40 -14.01
CA ARG A 215 -9.27 -20.59 -13.63
C ARG A 215 -8.94 -22.05 -13.36
N ARG A 216 -7.69 -22.44 -13.62
CA ARG A 216 -7.14 -23.80 -13.46
C ARG A 216 -6.13 -23.84 -12.32
N GLY A 217 -5.65 -25.05 -11.97
CA GLY A 217 -4.60 -25.25 -10.97
C GLY A 217 -5.09 -25.24 -9.53
N LYS A 218 -6.37 -25.56 -9.26
CA LYS A 218 -6.98 -25.56 -7.92
C LYS A 218 -6.17 -26.43 -6.93
N GLU A 219 -5.68 -27.57 -7.36
CA GLU A 219 -4.93 -28.51 -6.53
C GLU A 219 -3.60 -27.91 -6.03
N GLN A 220 -2.98 -27.02 -6.83
CA GLN A 220 -1.73 -26.34 -6.48
C GLN A 220 -1.89 -25.31 -5.36
N PHE A 221 -3.12 -24.87 -5.10
CA PHE A 221 -3.44 -23.80 -4.17
C PHE A 221 -4.36 -24.25 -3.03
N ALA A 222 -4.82 -25.53 -3.02
CA ALA A 222 -5.78 -26.03 -2.02
C ALA A 222 -5.24 -25.89 -0.59
N ASP A 223 -3.96 -26.20 -0.39
CA ASP A 223 -3.30 -26.18 0.91
C ASP A 223 -2.22 -25.09 1.02
N LEU A 224 -2.29 -24.07 0.14
CA LEU A 224 -1.28 -23.01 0.13
C LEU A 224 -1.49 -22.02 1.29
N ASP A 225 -0.66 -22.14 2.33
CA ASP A 225 -0.52 -21.09 3.34
C ASP A 225 0.26 -19.92 2.74
N LEU A 226 -0.46 -18.87 2.32
CA LEU A 226 0.14 -17.70 1.66
C LEU A 226 1.19 -16.98 2.53
N PRO A 227 0.97 -16.71 3.82
CA PRO A 227 1.99 -16.14 4.70
C PRO A 227 3.27 -16.97 4.75
N ALA A 228 3.17 -18.28 4.94
CA ALA A 228 4.32 -19.19 4.94
C ALA A 228 4.99 -19.23 3.55
N TYR A 229 4.19 -19.27 2.49
CA TYR A 229 4.68 -19.24 1.11
C TYR A 229 5.51 -17.97 0.83
N LEU A 230 5.03 -16.78 1.20
CA LEU A 230 5.73 -15.53 0.97
C LEU A 230 7.04 -15.44 1.76
N LYS A 231 7.07 -15.96 2.99
CA LYS A 231 8.29 -15.98 3.82
C LYS A 231 9.42 -16.80 3.22
N LYS A 232 9.11 -17.88 2.49
CA LYS A 232 10.10 -18.73 1.82
C LYS A 232 10.76 -18.06 0.62
N HIS A 233 10.08 -17.07 -0.01
CA HIS A 233 10.54 -16.44 -1.23
C HIS A 233 11.28 -15.13 -0.94
N PHE A 234 12.39 -14.89 -1.62
CA PHE A 234 13.13 -13.66 -1.58
C PHE A 234 12.82 -12.85 -2.84
N GLN A 235 12.18 -11.68 -2.65
CA GLN A 235 11.72 -10.81 -3.74
C GLN A 235 10.87 -11.54 -4.80
N MET A 236 10.09 -12.55 -4.38
CA MET A 236 9.23 -13.37 -5.24
C MET A 236 9.99 -14.18 -6.32
N PHE A 237 11.29 -14.40 -6.14
CA PHE A 237 12.04 -15.33 -6.98
C PHE A 237 11.78 -16.77 -6.53
N GLY A 238 11.46 -17.62 -7.51
CA GLY A 238 11.30 -19.06 -7.29
C GLY A 238 12.65 -19.78 -7.32
N GLY A 239 12.62 -21.01 -6.82
CA GLY A 239 13.76 -21.92 -6.79
C GLY A 239 13.39 -23.20 -6.07
N PRO A 240 14.29 -24.19 -5.99
CA PRO A 240 14.07 -25.39 -5.19
C PRO A 240 13.93 -25.01 -3.70
N GLU A 241 13.00 -25.69 -3.02
CA GLU A 241 12.77 -25.48 -1.60
C GLU A 241 13.70 -26.35 -0.78
N TYR A 242 14.39 -25.74 0.19
CA TYR A 242 15.23 -26.41 1.18
C TYR A 242 14.90 -25.95 2.58
N ARG A 243 15.03 -26.84 3.56
CA ARG A 243 15.13 -26.44 4.96
C ARG A 243 16.58 -26.05 5.25
N VAL A 244 16.81 -24.78 5.47
CA VAL A 244 18.16 -24.19 5.61
C VAL A 244 18.42 -23.86 7.07
N THR A 245 19.56 -24.32 7.59
CA THR A 245 20.08 -23.87 8.89
C THR A 245 20.97 -22.65 8.67
N LEU A 246 20.57 -21.53 9.24
CA LEU A 246 21.33 -20.28 9.25
C LEU A 246 21.95 -20.07 10.63
N ARG A 247 23.24 -19.76 10.66
CA ARG A 247 23.98 -19.32 11.84
C ARG A 247 24.23 -17.82 11.71
N CYS A 248 23.88 -17.06 12.72
CA CYS A 248 23.94 -15.60 12.68
C CYS A 248 24.65 -15.05 13.92
N THR A 249 25.27 -13.89 13.78
CA THR A 249 25.78 -13.12 14.94
C THR A 249 24.62 -12.58 15.77
N SER A 250 24.79 -12.48 17.11
CA SER A 250 23.70 -12.16 18.06
C SER A 250 23.06 -10.79 17.81
N ASP A 251 23.78 -9.83 17.22
CA ASP A 251 23.28 -8.50 16.86
C ASP A 251 22.20 -8.54 15.75
N LEU A 252 22.09 -9.66 15.02
CA LEU A 252 21.09 -9.82 13.96
C LEU A 252 19.76 -10.46 14.42
N GLU A 253 19.61 -10.81 15.70
CA GLU A 253 18.41 -11.52 16.17
C GLU A 253 17.12 -10.76 15.85
N SER A 254 17.08 -9.45 16.07
CA SER A 254 15.90 -8.62 15.76
C SER A 254 15.56 -8.64 14.26
N ALA A 255 16.57 -8.51 13.38
CA ALA A 255 16.39 -8.54 11.94
C ALA A 255 15.91 -9.91 11.44
N MET A 256 16.39 -11.00 12.04
CA MET A 256 15.94 -12.36 11.70
C MET A 256 14.49 -12.60 12.17
N ARG A 257 14.12 -12.13 13.36
CA ARG A 257 12.74 -12.21 13.85
C ARG A 257 11.79 -11.36 13.01
N GLU A 258 12.21 -10.18 12.57
CA GLU A 258 11.43 -9.35 11.65
C GLU A 258 11.21 -10.05 10.30
N ARG A 259 12.25 -10.67 9.74
CA ARG A 259 12.16 -11.34 8.43
C ARG A 259 11.38 -12.65 8.47
N PHE A 260 11.62 -13.51 9.46
CA PHE A 260 11.06 -14.87 9.51
C PHE A 260 9.91 -15.01 10.50
N GLY A 261 9.69 -14.03 11.36
CA GLY A 261 8.67 -14.05 12.41
C GLY A 261 9.10 -14.85 13.64
N ALA A 262 8.12 -15.16 14.49
CA ALA A 262 8.35 -15.87 15.74
C ALA A 262 8.39 -17.41 15.59
N SER A 263 8.05 -17.93 14.42
CA SER A 263 7.93 -19.39 14.21
C SER A 263 9.24 -20.18 14.29
N PRO A 264 10.39 -19.68 13.77
CA PRO A 264 11.67 -20.38 13.93
C PRO A 264 12.13 -20.37 15.39
N ILE A 265 12.65 -21.49 15.87
CA ILE A 265 13.30 -21.58 17.18
C ILE A 265 14.72 -21.07 17.03
N PHE A 266 15.02 -19.94 17.68
CA PHE A 266 16.36 -19.35 17.72
C PHE A 266 17.13 -20.01 18.84
N VAL A 267 18.15 -20.81 18.52
CA VAL A 267 18.97 -21.54 19.47
C VAL A 267 20.27 -20.80 19.68
N PRO A 268 20.56 -20.29 20.90
CA PRO A 268 21.81 -19.63 21.20
C PRO A 268 23.02 -20.56 21.02
N GLU A 269 24.11 -20.03 20.48
CA GLU A 269 25.42 -20.70 20.35
C GLU A 269 26.50 -19.82 20.96
N GLY A 270 26.72 -20.03 22.25
CA GLY A 270 27.56 -19.17 23.06
C GLY A 270 26.93 -17.78 23.31
N LYS A 271 27.77 -16.73 23.39
CA LYS A 271 27.32 -15.34 23.61
C LYS A 271 27.20 -14.54 22.32
N GLU A 272 27.85 -14.97 21.26
CA GLU A 272 28.06 -14.17 20.04
C GLU A 272 27.21 -14.63 18.85
N HIS A 273 26.66 -15.86 18.92
CA HIS A 273 25.93 -16.43 17.80
C HIS A 273 24.63 -17.12 18.24
N PHE A 274 23.76 -17.33 17.27
CA PHE A 274 22.60 -18.20 17.35
C PHE A 274 22.37 -18.87 15.99
N HIS A 275 21.65 -19.99 15.99
CA HIS A 275 21.22 -20.63 14.75
C HIS A 275 19.72 -20.96 14.76
N PHE A 276 19.15 -21.15 13.59
CA PHE A 276 17.76 -21.51 13.40
C PHE A 276 17.52 -22.13 12.03
N ASP A 277 16.43 -22.89 11.93
CA ASP A 277 16.03 -23.59 10.71
C ASP A 277 14.84 -22.90 10.06
N VAL A 278 14.91 -22.67 8.75
CA VAL A 278 13.82 -22.07 7.97
C VAL A 278 13.67 -22.75 6.61
N PRO A 279 12.42 -22.92 6.11
CA PRO A 279 12.20 -23.27 4.71
C PRO A 279 12.47 -22.09 3.81
N VAL A 280 13.26 -22.27 2.75
CA VAL A 280 13.67 -21.24 1.80
C VAL A 280 13.58 -21.76 0.38
N CYS A 281 13.01 -20.96 -0.52
CA CYS A 281 13.16 -21.14 -1.97
C CYS A 281 14.51 -20.53 -2.38
N VAL A 282 15.49 -21.41 -2.60
CA VAL A 282 16.88 -21.01 -2.87
C VAL A 282 16.98 -20.42 -4.27
N SER A 283 17.50 -19.21 -4.33
CA SER A 283 17.68 -18.41 -5.55
C SER A 283 18.86 -17.47 -5.40
N ASP A 284 19.32 -16.85 -6.50
CA ASP A 284 20.36 -15.81 -6.45
C ASP A 284 19.97 -14.64 -5.52
N GLN A 285 18.66 -14.37 -5.36
CA GLN A 285 18.19 -13.33 -4.45
C GLN A 285 18.33 -13.74 -2.97
N PHE A 286 18.12 -15.00 -2.64
CA PHE A 286 18.41 -15.53 -1.30
C PHE A 286 19.91 -15.42 -0.98
N TYR A 287 20.76 -15.85 -1.90
CA TYR A 287 22.21 -15.74 -1.71
C TYR A 287 22.67 -14.28 -1.59
N GLY A 288 22.15 -13.39 -2.45
CA GLY A 288 22.41 -11.96 -2.35
C GLY A 288 21.98 -11.36 -1.02
N TRP A 289 20.83 -11.81 -0.47
CA TRP A 289 20.36 -11.40 0.84
C TRP A 289 21.32 -11.87 1.96
N VAL A 290 21.77 -13.11 1.93
CA VAL A 290 22.78 -13.63 2.88
C VAL A 290 24.08 -12.81 2.81
N CYS A 291 24.60 -12.57 1.61
CA CYS A 291 25.82 -11.79 1.39
C CYS A 291 25.67 -10.33 1.86
N GLY A 292 24.47 -9.76 1.79
CA GLY A 292 24.18 -8.39 2.21
C GLY A 292 24.45 -8.08 3.68
N PHE A 293 24.59 -9.11 4.52
CA PHE A 293 24.96 -8.96 5.93
C PHE A 293 26.48 -9.02 6.19
N GLY A 294 27.30 -8.96 5.14
CA GLY A 294 28.74 -8.80 5.29
C GLY A 294 29.44 -9.94 6.04
N GLY A 295 28.96 -11.19 5.87
CA GLY A 295 29.55 -12.36 6.50
C GLY A 295 29.01 -12.68 7.91
N LYS A 296 28.03 -11.93 8.42
CA LYS A 296 27.39 -12.19 9.70
C LYS A 296 26.34 -13.32 9.67
N ILE A 297 26.01 -13.82 8.49
CA ILE A 297 25.12 -14.96 8.27
C ILE A 297 25.89 -16.06 7.55
N GLU A 298 25.89 -17.24 8.12
CA GLU A 298 26.47 -18.46 7.56
C GLU A 298 25.35 -19.46 7.20
N VAL A 299 25.42 -20.05 6.02
CA VAL A 299 24.60 -21.20 5.63
C VAL A 299 25.28 -22.46 6.11
N VAL A 300 24.79 -23.05 7.20
CA VAL A 300 25.35 -24.25 7.81
C VAL A 300 24.95 -25.50 7.04
N SER A 301 23.66 -25.63 6.72
CA SER A 301 23.10 -26.77 6.02
C SER A 301 21.91 -26.36 5.14
N PRO A 302 21.53 -27.15 4.14
CA PRO A 302 22.23 -28.34 3.63
C PRO A 302 23.47 -27.98 2.79
N ALA A 303 24.29 -28.97 2.49
CA ALA A 303 25.55 -28.79 1.76
C ALA A 303 25.32 -28.17 0.38
N GLU A 304 24.27 -28.58 -0.33
CA GLU A 304 23.92 -28.08 -1.67
C GLU A 304 23.71 -26.56 -1.67
N VAL A 305 23.04 -26.03 -0.64
CA VAL A 305 22.79 -24.58 -0.51
C VAL A 305 24.07 -23.83 -0.15
N ARG A 306 24.87 -24.38 0.75
CA ARG A 306 26.17 -23.82 1.12
C ARG A 306 27.13 -23.78 -0.07
N ASP A 307 27.19 -24.87 -0.83
CA ASP A 307 28.07 -24.98 -2.00
C ASP A 307 27.61 -24.07 -3.14
N GLY A 308 26.28 -23.88 -3.29
CA GLY A 308 25.71 -22.88 -4.20
C GLY A 308 26.11 -21.45 -3.85
N LEU A 309 26.11 -21.09 -2.57
CA LEU A 309 26.59 -19.78 -2.09
C LEU A 309 28.09 -19.60 -2.36
N ARG A 310 28.90 -20.66 -2.12
CA ARG A 310 30.34 -20.64 -2.41
C ARG A 310 30.59 -20.42 -3.91
N ALA A 311 29.90 -21.15 -4.77
CA ALA A 311 30.03 -21.01 -6.22
C ALA A 311 29.64 -19.62 -6.71
N LEU A 312 28.62 -19.00 -6.12
CA LEU A 312 28.26 -17.60 -6.41
C LEU A 312 29.40 -16.65 -6.03
N ASN A 313 29.96 -16.78 -4.82
CA ASN A 313 31.05 -15.94 -4.35
C ASN A 313 32.29 -16.07 -5.22
N GLU A 314 32.68 -17.29 -5.61
CA GLU A 314 33.80 -17.53 -6.54
C GLU A 314 33.59 -16.88 -7.91
N ARG A 315 32.35 -16.94 -8.43
CA ARG A 315 31.96 -16.26 -9.68
C ARG A 315 32.09 -14.75 -9.56
N LEU A 316 31.63 -14.18 -8.44
CA LEU A 316 31.73 -12.73 -8.19
C LEU A 316 33.19 -12.28 -8.08
N VAL A 317 34.04 -13.01 -7.36
CA VAL A 317 35.47 -12.71 -7.26
C VAL A 317 36.13 -12.69 -8.64
N LYS A 318 35.86 -13.70 -9.50
CA LYS A 318 36.39 -13.75 -10.88
C LYS A 318 35.91 -12.61 -11.76
N MET A 319 34.72 -12.06 -11.52
CA MET A 319 34.19 -10.92 -12.30
C MET A 319 34.85 -9.58 -11.93
N HIS A 320 35.48 -9.50 -10.76
CA HIS A 320 36.07 -8.27 -10.24
C HIS A 320 37.62 -8.33 -10.13
N GLN A 321 38.23 -9.39 -10.65
CA GLN A 321 39.66 -9.51 -10.93
C GLN A 321 39.96 -9.03 -12.33
#